data_dd47cdec7e720ea958f71fb1ab8ddf79
#
_entry.id   dd47cdec7e720ea958f71fb1ab8ddf79
#
_cell.length_a   1.000
_cell.length_b   1.000
_cell.length_c   1.000
_cell.angle_alpha   90.00
_cell.angle_beta   90.00
_cell.angle_gamma   90.00
#
_symmetry.space_group_name_H-M   'P 1'
#
loop_
_entity.id
_entity.type
_entity.pdbx_description
1 polymer ?
#
loop_
_entity_poly.entity_id
_entity_poly.type
_entity_poly.pdbx_seq_one_letter_code
_entity_poly.pdbx_strand_id
1 'polypeptide(L)'
;MINIMRWLYELFNVDQIRIIFVSMFSSLLAYLTPTKGFLIALVIMFGFNIWCGMRADGVSIIRCKNFKWDKFKNALVELLLYLIIIEVVFSFMSLIGDGENSLLVIKTITYVFSYVYLQNAFKNLIIAYPRNKGFRIIYHVIRFEFK
;
A
#
# COMPACT_ATOMS: atom_id res chain seq x y z
N MET A 1 -11.38 38.47 -30.60
CA MET A 1 -10.59 38.16 -29.38
C MET A 1 -11.48 37.91 -28.16
N ILE A 2 -12.59 38.59 -27.97
CA ILE A 2 -13.51 38.43 -26.84
C ILE A 2 -14.20 37.04 -26.81
N ASN A 3 -14.52 36.45 -27.97
CA ASN A 3 -15.19 35.15 -28.04
C ASN A 3 -14.35 33.94 -27.57
N ILE A 4 -13.03 33.98 -27.76
CA ILE A 4 -12.13 32.88 -27.36
C ILE A 4 -11.97 32.84 -25.84
N MET A 5 -11.86 34.01 -25.19
CA MET A 5 -11.77 34.10 -23.73
C MET A 5 -13.08 33.66 -23.04
N ARG A 6 -14.23 33.99 -23.64
CA ARG A 6 -15.53 33.55 -23.13
C ARG A 6 -15.72 32.04 -23.29
N TRP A 7 -15.30 31.47 -24.40
CA TRP A 7 -15.31 30.03 -24.65
C TRP A 7 -14.37 29.26 -23.70
N LEU A 8 -13.16 29.79 -23.43
CA LEU A 8 -12.25 29.24 -22.42
C LEU A 8 -12.85 29.33 -21.00
N TYR A 9 -13.52 30.42 -20.68
CA TYR A 9 -14.18 30.59 -19.38
C TYR A 9 -15.38 29.64 -19.20
N GLU A 10 -16.13 29.35 -20.25
CA GLU A 10 -17.21 28.36 -20.26
C GLU A 10 -16.68 26.92 -20.19
N LEU A 11 -15.52 26.63 -20.81
CA LEU A 11 -14.84 25.32 -20.74
C LEU A 11 -14.23 25.05 -19.35
N PHE A 12 -13.83 26.08 -18.64
CA PHE A 12 -13.30 26.01 -17.27
C PHE A 12 -14.33 26.39 -16.20
N ASN A 13 -15.61 26.20 -16.49
CA ASN A 13 -16.63 26.35 -15.45
C ASN A 13 -16.32 25.35 -14.32
N VAL A 14 -16.23 25.85 -13.08
CA VAL A 14 -15.87 25.06 -11.87
C VAL A 14 -16.68 23.77 -11.76
N ASP A 15 -17.95 23.79 -12.18
CA ASP A 15 -18.83 22.63 -12.17
C ASP A 15 -18.42 21.57 -13.20
N GLN A 16 -17.98 21.94 -14.40
CA GLN A 16 -17.49 21.00 -15.41
C GLN A 16 -16.18 20.34 -14.98
N ILE A 17 -15.23 21.10 -14.43
CA ILE A 17 -13.99 20.57 -13.87
C ILE A 17 -14.32 19.58 -12.75
N ARG A 18 -15.25 19.93 -11.86
CA ARG A 18 -15.71 19.05 -10.77
C ARG A 18 -16.31 17.75 -11.30
N ILE A 19 -17.18 17.83 -12.32
CA ILE A 19 -17.79 16.64 -12.95
C ILE A 19 -16.71 15.76 -13.58
N ILE A 20 -15.73 16.33 -14.30
CA ILE A 20 -14.62 15.58 -14.91
C ILE A 20 -13.80 14.88 -13.81
N PHE A 21 -13.43 15.59 -12.75
CA PHE A 21 -12.69 15.01 -11.62
C PHE A 21 -13.45 13.87 -10.95
N VAL A 22 -14.74 14.06 -10.66
CA VAL A 22 -15.57 13.03 -10.04
C VAL A 22 -15.71 11.82 -10.96
N SER A 23 -15.91 12.03 -12.27
CA SER A 23 -16.02 10.94 -13.24
C SER A 23 -14.72 10.17 -13.38
N MET A 24 -13.58 10.85 -13.48
CA MET A 24 -12.25 10.20 -13.54
C MET A 24 -11.99 9.41 -12.26
N PHE A 25 -12.27 9.99 -11.09
CA PHE A 25 -12.06 9.33 -9.81
C PHE A 25 -12.98 8.12 -9.63
N SER A 26 -14.25 8.24 -10.03
CA SER A 26 -15.20 7.12 -10.00
C SER A 26 -14.80 5.99 -10.95
N SER A 27 -14.32 6.32 -12.14
CA SER A 27 -13.82 5.34 -13.11
C SER A 27 -12.58 4.61 -12.58
N LEU A 28 -11.66 5.34 -11.94
CA LEU A 28 -10.49 4.75 -11.28
C LEU A 28 -10.91 3.81 -10.14
N LEU A 29 -11.84 4.23 -9.29
CA LEU A 29 -12.36 3.38 -8.21
C LEU A 29 -13.06 2.13 -8.73
N ALA A 30 -13.83 2.25 -9.82
CA ALA A 30 -14.47 1.11 -10.47
C ALA A 30 -13.44 0.13 -11.04
N TYR A 31 -12.37 0.64 -11.65
CA TYR A 31 -11.25 -0.14 -12.16
C TYR A 31 -10.52 -0.91 -11.06
N LEU A 32 -10.27 -0.27 -9.90
CA LEU A 32 -9.61 -0.90 -8.76
C LEU A 32 -10.53 -1.85 -7.96
N THR A 33 -11.82 -1.92 -8.28
CA THR A 33 -12.79 -2.70 -7.50
C THR A 33 -12.42 -4.18 -7.37
N PRO A 34 -11.95 -4.90 -8.41
CA PRO A 34 -11.59 -6.31 -8.30
C PRO A 34 -10.41 -6.56 -7.37
N THR A 35 -9.45 -5.62 -7.31
CA THR A 35 -8.20 -5.74 -6.57
C THR A 35 -8.24 -5.08 -5.20
N LYS A 36 -9.28 -4.29 -4.89
CA LYS A 36 -9.37 -3.48 -3.67
C LYS A 36 -9.07 -4.23 -2.38
N GLY A 37 -9.51 -5.48 -2.25
CA GLY A 37 -9.29 -6.29 -1.06
C GLY A 37 -7.81 -6.56 -0.82
N PHE A 38 -7.06 -6.83 -1.89
CA PHE A 38 -5.62 -7.07 -1.82
C PHE A 38 -4.84 -5.79 -1.53
N LEU A 39 -5.25 -4.66 -2.13
CA LEU A 39 -4.65 -3.35 -1.87
C LEU A 39 -4.85 -2.93 -0.40
N ILE A 40 -6.07 -3.09 0.14
CA ILE A 40 -6.38 -2.80 1.54
C ILE A 40 -5.55 -3.70 2.47
N ALA A 41 -5.44 -4.99 2.18
CA ALA A 41 -4.63 -5.92 2.97
C ALA A 41 -3.16 -5.46 3.05
N LEU A 42 -2.56 -5.03 1.93
CA LEU A 42 -1.19 -4.50 1.92
C LEU A 42 -1.05 -3.21 2.72
N VAL A 43 -2.02 -2.29 2.63
CA VAL A 43 -2.01 -1.04 3.41
C VAL A 43 -2.09 -1.34 4.92
N ILE A 44 -2.91 -2.31 5.33
CA ILE A 44 -3.00 -2.75 6.74
C ILE A 44 -1.66 -3.34 7.20
N MET A 45 -1.05 -4.24 6.40
CA MET A 45 0.24 -4.86 6.73
C MET A 45 1.37 -3.83 6.78
N PHE A 46 1.36 -2.87 5.86
CA PHE A 46 2.27 -1.72 5.88
C PHE A 46 2.11 -0.90 7.17
N GLY A 47 0.87 -0.53 7.52
CA GLY A 47 0.58 0.22 8.75
C GLY A 47 1.07 -0.51 10.00
N PHE A 48 0.85 -1.82 10.07
CA PHE A 48 1.37 -2.66 11.16
C PHE A 48 2.91 -2.66 11.19
N ASN A 49 3.57 -2.83 10.03
CA ASN A 49 5.04 -2.78 9.93
C ASN A 49 5.61 -1.43 10.39
N ILE A 50 5.01 -0.31 9.95
CA ILE A 50 5.40 1.04 10.38
C ILE A 50 5.23 1.21 11.88
N TRP A 51 4.09 0.78 12.44
CA TRP A 51 3.86 0.84 13.89
C TRP A 51 4.93 0.06 14.67
N CYS A 52 5.27 -1.16 14.24
CA CYS A 52 6.33 -1.96 14.85
C CYS A 52 7.70 -1.26 14.75
N GLY A 53 8.01 -0.66 13.60
CA GLY A 53 9.24 0.10 13.38
C GLY A 53 9.35 1.31 14.29
N MET A 54 8.26 2.07 14.45
CA MET A 54 8.22 3.21 15.39
C MET A 54 8.47 2.75 16.83
N ARG A 55 7.93 1.61 17.24
CA ARG A 55 8.18 1.03 18.58
C ARG A 55 9.63 0.63 18.75
N ALA A 56 10.26 0.04 17.74
CA ALA A 56 11.66 -0.35 17.77
C ALA A 56 12.61 0.87 17.84
N ASP A 57 12.26 1.95 17.15
CA ASP A 57 13.03 3.21 17.17
C ASP A 57 12.73 4.09 18.42
N GLY A 58 11.85 3.66 19.34
CA GLY A 58 11.48 4.42 20.54
C GLY A 58 10.70 5.71 20.23
N VAL A 59 10.03 5.76 19.09
CA VAL A 59 9.23 6.94 18.68
C VAL A 59 7.97 7.04 19.54
N SER A 60 7.75 8.20 20.14
CA SER A 60 6.48 8.51 20.82
C SER A 60 5.42 8.82 19.78
N ILE A 61 4.35 8.02 19.71
CA ILE A 61 3.22 8.21 18.78
C ILE A 61 2.55 9.57 18.99
N ILE A 62 2.48 10.05 20.23
CA ILE A 62 1.79 11.31 20.58
C ILE A 62 2.62 12.53 20.20
N ARG A 63 3.95 12.46 20.33
CA ARG A 63 4.84 13.62 20.16
C ARG A 63 5.67 13.56 18.87
N CYS A 64 5.60 12.47 18.10
CA CYS A 64 6.40 12.21 16.89
C CYS A 64 7.90 12.50 17.06
N LYS A 65 8.39 12.54 18.32
CA LYS A 65 9.78 12.81 18.66
C LYS A 65 10.62 11.61 18.20
N ASN A 66 11.73 11.87 17.53
CA ASN A 66 12.63 10.87 16.93
C ASN A 66 12.06 10.13 15.71
N PHE A 67 11.02 10.66 15.05
CA PHE A 67 10.48 10.07 13.83
C PHE A 67 11.49 10.19 12.68
N LYS A 68 11.79 9.04 12.05
CA LYS A 68 12.78 8.96 10.95
C LYS A 68 12.08 9.05 9.61
N TRP A 69 11.95 10.26 9.09
CA TRP A 69 11.27 10.54 7.82
C TRP A 69 11.83 9.74 6.63
N ASP A 70 13.15 9.53 6.57
CA ASP A 70 13.76 8.80 5.46
C ASP A 70 13.36 7.32 5.44
N LYS A 71 13.28 6.69 6.63
CA LYS A 71 12.76 5.32 6.74
C LYS A 71 11.31 5.24 6.30
N PHE A 72 10.48 6.20 6.70
CA PHE A 72 9.07 6.24 6.33
C PHE A 72 8.88 6.45 4.83
N LYS A 73 9.62 7.41 4.21
CA LYS A 73 9.58 7.64 2.76
C LYS A 73 9.96 6.38 1.99
N ASN A 74 11.04 5.71 2.36
CA ASN A 74 11.48 4.49 1.68
C ASN A 74 10.41 3.39 1.80
N ALA A 75 9.83 3.19 2.97
CA ALA A 75 8.76 2.23 3.16
C ALA A 75 7.49 2.59 2.37
N LEU A 76 7.16 3.89 2.26
CA LEU A 76 6.03 4.36 1.46
C LEU A 76 6.26 4.12 -0.04
N VAL A 77 7.48 4.38 -0.54
CA VAL A 77 7.84 4.08 -1.93
C VAL A 77 7.73 2.58 -2.21
N GLU A 78 8.18 1.73 -1.27
CA GLU A 78 8.03 0.28 -1.38
C GLU A 78 6.56 -0.15 -1.45
N LEU A 79 5.70 0.40 -0.59
CA LEU A 79 4.25 0.16 -0.66
C LEU A 79 3.68 0.55 -2.02
N LEU A 80 4.00 1.76 -2.50
CA LEU A 80 3.51 2.24 -3.80
C LEU A 80 3.94 1.32 -4.94
N LEU A 81 5.18 0.83 -4.93
CA LEU A 81 5.66 -0.14 -5.92
C LEU A 81 4.85 -1.45 -5.85
N TYR A 82 4.55 -1.97 -4.66
CA TYR A 82 3.75 -3.18 -4.51
C TYR A 82 2.33 -2.99 -5.03
N LEU A 83 1.70 -1.83 -4.74
CA LEU A 83 0.38 -1.51 -5.26
C LEU A 83 0.38 -1.42 -6.80
N ILE A 84 1.39 -0.76 -7.38
CA ILE A 84 1.55 -0.67 -8.84
C ILE A 84 1.75 -2.05 -9.46
N ILE A 85 2.59 -2.92 -8.88
CA ILE A 85 2.82 -4.27 -9.39
C ILE A 85 1.51 -5.06 -9.44
N ILE A 86 0.69 -5.00 -8.40
CA ILE A 86 -0.62 -5.68 -8.37
C ILE A 86 -1.50 -5.20 -9.52
N GLU A 87 -1.62 -3.90 -9.73
CA GLU A 87 -2.47 -3.33 -10.77
C GLU A 87 -1.93 -3.63 -12.18
N VAL A 88 -0.62 -3.58 -12.38
CA VAL A 88 0.00 -3.92 -13.66
C VAL A 88 -0.23 -5.39 -14.01
N VAL A 89 -0.06 -6.31 -13.04
CA VAL A 89 -0.29 -7.74 -13.26
C VAL A 89 -1.76 -8.01 -13.55
N PHE A 90 -2.69 -7.39 -12.80
CA PHE A 90 -4.12 -7.51 -13.04
C PHE A 90 -4.50 -7.05 -14.45
N SER A 91 -4.03 -5.86 -14.83
CA SER A 91 -4.31 -5.27 -16.15
C SER A 91 -3.77 -6.15 -17.27
N PHE A 92 -2.52 -6.61 -17.13
CA PHE A 92 -1.89 -7.45 -18.13
C PHE A 92 -2.65 -8.76 -18.34
N MET A 93 -2.97 -9.48 -17.25
CA MET A 93 -3.71 -10.73 -17.34
C MET A 93 -5.12 -10.54 -17.89
N SER A 94 -5.79 -9.45 -17.53
CA SER A 94 -7.12 -9.12 -18.07
C SER A 94 -7.06 -8.83 -19.58
N LEU A 95 -6.01 -8.13 -20.06
CA LEU A 95 -5.83 -7.82 -21.48
C LEU A 95 -5.54 -9.04 -22.35
N ILE A 96 -4.86 -10.05 -21.83
CA ILE A 96 -4.57 -11.30 -22.56
C ILE A 96 -5.72 -12.33 -22.45
N GLY A 97 -6.83 -11.97 -21.82
CA GLY A 97 -8.00 -12.84 -21.68
C GLY A 97 -7.93 -13.84 -20.53
N ASP A 98 -6.92 -13.75 -19.64
CA ASP A 98 -6.73 -14.65 -18.49
C ASP A 98 -7.23 -14.00 -17.17
N GLY A 99 -8.33 -13.24 -17.27
CA GLY A 99 -8.90 -12.51 -16.15
C GLY A 99 -9.37 -13.39 -14.98
N GLU A 100 -9.81 -14.62 -15.25
CA GLU A 100 -10.26 -15.56 -14.22
C GLU A 100 -9.11 -15.97 -13.28
N ASN A 101 -7.90 -16.17 -13.82
CA ASN A 101 -6.71 -16.54 -13.05
C ASN A 101 -6.00 -15.34 -12.43
N SER A 102 -6.30 -14.12 -12.87
CA SER A 102 -5.64 -12.90 -12.42
C SER A 102 -5.72 -12.72 -10.90
N LEU A 103 -6.89 -12.97 -10.30
CA LEU A 103 -7.10 -12.85 -8.86
C LEU A 103 -6.30 -13.88 -8.06
N LEU A 104 -6.09 -15.09 -8.60
CA LEU A 104 -5.23 -16.10 -7.95
C LEU A 104 -3.77 -15.67 -7.94
N VAL A 105 -3.27 -15.15 -9.06
CA VAL A 105 -1.88 -14.65 -9.17
C VAL A 105 -1.69 -13.46 -8.23
N ILE A 106 -2.62 -12.49 -8.23
CA ILE A 106 -2.58 -11.33 -7.34
C ILE A 106 -2.61 -11.74 -5.88
N LYS A 107 -3.46 -12.71 -5.51
CA LYS A 107 -3.51 -13.26 -4.16
C LYS A 107 -2.15 -13.80 -3.73
N THR A 108 -1.47 -14.55 -4.62
CA THR A 108 -0.14 -15.10 -4.36
C THR A 108 0.89 -13.99 -4.17
N ILE A 109 0.91 -13.00 -5.06
CA ILE A 109 1.81 -11.83 -4.95
C ILE A 109 1.56 -11.06 -3.66
N THR A 110 0.29 -10.85 -3.30
CA THR A 110 -0.11 -10.15 -2.05
C THR A 110 0.39 -10.90 -0.83
N TYR A 111 0.34 -12.24 -0.83
CA TYR A 111 0.88 -13.05 0.28
C TYR A 111 2.41 -12.89 0.39
N VAL A 112 3.14 -12.85 -0.73
CA VAL A 112 4.59 -12.64 -0.72
C VAL A 112 4.93 -11.27 -0.12
N PHE A 113 4.27 -10.20 -0.55
CA PHE A 113 4.50 -8.85 -0.01
C PHE A 113 4.09 -8.75 1.46
N SER A 114 2.94 -9.32 1.83
CA SER A 114 2.49 -9.37 3.22
C SER A 114 3.48 -10.12 4.11
N TYR A 115 4.06 -11.20 3.61
CA TYR A 115 5.09 -11.96 4.30
C TYR A 115 6.35 -11.13 4.59
N VAL A 116 6.81 -10.33 3.63
CA VAL A 116 7.95 -9.42 3.81
C VAL A 116 7.65 -8.39 4.92
N TYR A 117 6.48 -7.77 4.88
CA TYR A 117 6.06 -6.85 5.95
C TYR A 117 5.96 -7.54 7.31
N LEU A 118 5.45 -8.76 7.35
CA LEU A 118 5.32 -9.53 8.59
C LEU A 118 6.68 -9.85 9.19
N GLN A 119 7.65 -10.30 8.38
CA GLN A 119 9.02 -10.56 8.83
C GLN A 119 9.64 -9.28 9.42
N ASN A 120 9.53 -8.14 8.72
CA ASN A 120 10.06 -6.87 9.17
C ASN A 120 9.38 -6.40 10.47
N ALA A 121 8.07 -6.55 10.58
CA ALA A 121 7.31 -6.21 11.76
C ALA A 121 7.77 -7.02 13.00
N PHE A 122 7.90 -8.34 12.88
CA PHE A 122 8.36 -9.18 14.00
C PHE A 122 9.82 -8.94 14.35
N LYS A 123 10.69 -8.66 13.37
CA LYS A 123 12.06 -8.21 13.64
C LYS A 123 12.07 -6.95 14.50
N ASN A 124 11.25 -5.96 14.17
CA ASN A 124 11.11 -4.73 14.92
C ASN A 124 10.50 -4.97 16.31
N LEU A 125 9.54 -5.87 16.46
CA LEU A 125 8.95 -6.23 17.76
C LEU A 125 9.96 -6.89 18.70
N ILE A 126 10.88 -7.71 18.18
CA ILE A 126 11.97 -8.29 19.00
C ILE A 126 12.89 -7.17 19.53
N ILE A 127 13.20 -6.17 18.71
CA ILE A 127 14.00 -5.02 19.14
C ILE A 127 13.27 -4.19 20.20
N ALA A 128 11.96 -3.95 19.99
CA ALA A 128 11.14 -3.17 20.91
C ALA A 128 10.88 -3.88 22.25
N TYR A 129 10.76 -5.22 22.21
CA TYR A 129 10.40 -6.05 23.37
C TYR A 129 11.35 -7.26 23.53
N PRO A 130 12.64 -7.03 23.88
CA PRO A 130 13.66 -8.09 23.87
C PRO A 130 13.42 -9.22 24.88
N ARG A 131 12.63 -8.96 25.93
CA ARG A 131 12.27 -9.97 26.95
C ARG A 131 11.10 -10.86 26.52
N ASN A 132 10.36 -10.52 25.45
CA ASN A 132 9.21 -11.28 25.02
C ASN A 132 9.64 -12.48 24.14
N LYS A 133 9.63 -13.67 24.76
CA LYS A 133 10.00 -14.92 24.06
C LYS A 133 9.02 -15.26 22.92
N GLY A 134 7.73 -14.88 23.04
CA GLY A 134 6.71 -15.17 22.02
C GLY A 134 7.03 -14.53 20.69
N PHE A 135 7.44 -13.25 20.65
CA PHE A 135 7.81 -12.59 19.39
C PHE A 135 9.03 -13.23 18.74
N ARG A 136 9.98 -13.70 19.53
CA ARG A 136 11.16 -14.41 19.02
C ARG A 136 10.80 -15.75 18.40
N ILE A 137 9.94 -16.53 19.06
CA ILE A 137 9.45 -17.81 18.54
C ILE A 137 8.73 -17.60 17.21
N ILE A 138 7.76 -16.67 17.18
CA ILE A 138 7.00 -16.38 15.96
C ILE A 138 7.92 -15.94 14.81
N TYR A 139 8.93 -15.09 15.09
CA TYR A 139 9.90 -14.66 14.08
C TYR A 139 10.69 -15.82 13.49
N HIS A 140 11.17 -16.76 14.33
CA HIS A 140 11.88 -17.94 13.85
C HIS A 140 10.98 -18.88 13.03
N VAL A 141 9.72 -19.05 13.46
CA VAL A 141 8.72 -19.81 12.69
C VAL A 141 8.50 -19.18 11.31
N ILE A 142 8.30 -17.86 11.26
CA ILE A 142 8.09 -17.13 10.00
C ILE A 142 9.32 -17.27 9.08
N ARG A 143 10.53 -17.28 9.61
CA ARG A 143 11.76 -17.44 8.81
C ARG A 143 12.10 -18.87 8.47
N PHE A 144 11.28 -19.84 8.90
CA PHE A 144 11.57 -21.28 8.77
C PHE A 144 12.94 -21.69 9.37
N GLU A 145 13.43 -20.93 10.34
CA GLU A 145 14.67 -21.22 11.07
C GLU A 145 14.35 -22.13 12.28
N PHE A 146 14.05 -23.39 12.02
CA PHE A 146 13.93 -24.40 13.07
C PHE A 146 15.33 -24.89 13.44
N LYS A 147 15.87 -24.38 14.55
CA LYS A 147 17.05 -24.94 15.23
C LYS A 147 16.65 -25.69 16.48
#